data_73f6121f960cbaf045884a0cc66f0ce7
#
_entry.id   73f6121f960cbaf045884a0cc66f0ce7
#
_cell.length_a   1.000
_cell.length_b   1.000
_cell.length_c   1.000
_cell.angle_alpha   90.00
_cell.angle_beta   90.00
_cell.angle_gamma   90.00
#
_symmetry.space_group_name_H-M   'P 1'
#
loop_
_entity.id
_entity.type
_entity.pdbx_description
1 polymer ?
#
loop_
_entity_poly.entity_id
_entity_poly.type
_entity_poly.pdbx_seq_one_letter_code
_entity_poly.pdbx_strand_id
1 'polypeptide(L)'
;QGHNLFGTNDLVALCWALFSKLCTIKELCLTPSVEQIRAIKEGIFTVSRVDGNETWLLANRFEVLSWIRSAEQKVRLKHRGTGQFKGSTLYWGKGSKRWFLKCYSKGEEINRKNSGFPEALRTPQMLEYAERALRVEITMKSNALREMELHIAANWTPETAKMLLLNSLKG
;
A
#
# COMPACT_ATOMS: atom_id res chain seq x y z
N GLN A 1 2.33 -15.90 -5.05
CA GLN A 1 3.44 -15.73 -4.07
C GLN A 1 3.70 -14.26 -3.72
N GLY A 2 3.49 -13.30 -4.65
CA GLY A 2 3.61 -11.87 -4.36
C GLY A 2 2.61 -11.35 -3.30
N HIS A 3 1.45 -11.97 -3.18
CA HIS A 3 0.47 -11.62 -2.16
C HIS A 3 0.97 -11.88 -0.73
N ASN A 4 1.74 -12.93 -0.51
CA ASN A 4 2.26 -13.25 0.82
C ASN A 4 3.42 -12.34 1.25
N LEU A 5 4.15 -11.75 0.30
CA LEU A 5 5.21 -10.76 0.59
C LEU A 5 4.64 -9.38 0.93
N PHE A 6 3.50 -9.01 0.33
CA PHE A 6 2.89 -7.69 0.49
C PHE A 6 1.60 -7.69 1.31
N GLY A 7 1.15 -8.85 1.75
CA GLY A 7 -0.04 -9.03 2.58
C GLY A 7 0.24 -9.23 4.07
N THR A 8 1.49 -9.13 4.49
CA THR A 8 1.83 -9.18 5.91
C THR A 8 1.59 -7.83 6.57
N ASN A 9 1.05 -7.86 7.77
CA ASN A 9 0.97 -6.69 8.65
C ASN A 9 2.24 -6.53 9.51
N ASP A 10 3.20 -7.44 9.35
CA ASP A 10 4.50 -7.40 10.03
C ASP A 10 5.54 -6.73 9.14
N LEU A 11 5.74 -5.44 9.36
CA LEU A 11 6.68 -4.62 8.61
C LEU A 11 8.13 -5.05 8.84
N VAL A 12 8.48 -5.44 10.06
CA VAL A 12 9.84 -5.85 10.42
C VAL A 12 10.20 -7.16 9.73
N ALA A 13 9.31 -8.16 9.80
CA ALA A 13 9.51 -9.44 9.11
C ALA A 13 9.61 -9.26 7.60
N LEU A 14 8.78 -8.39 7.00
CA LEU A 14 8.84 -8.09 5.57
C LEU A 14 10.20 -7.46 5.19
N CYS A 15 10.63 -6.44 5.93
CA CYS A 15 11.91 -5.76 5.68
C CYS A 15 13.09 -6.72 5.86
N TRP A 16 13.05 -7.58 6.89
CA TRP A 16 14.07 -8.59 7.11
C TRP A 16 14.13 -9.60 5.96
N ALA A 17 12.99 -10.11 5.50
CA ALA A 17 12.93 -11.04 4.38
C ALA A 17 13.49 -10.44 3.09
N LEU A 18 13.12 -9.17 2.79
CA LEU A 18 13.64 -8.44 1.64
C LEU A 18 15.17 -8.22 1.75
N PHE A 19 15.61 -7.71 2.90
CA PHE A 19 17.03 -7.44 3.14
C PHE A 19 17.87 -8.72 3.03
N SER A 20 17.44 -9.81 3.65
CA SER A 20 18.11 -11.10 3.56
C SER A 20 18.22 -11.59 2.11
N LYS A 21 17.14 -11.39 1.31
CA LYS A 21 17.15 -11.72 -0.11
C LYS A 21 18.14 -10.86 -0.89
N LEU A 22 18.19 -9.55 -0.62
CA LEU A 22 19.13 -8.65 -1.28
C LEU A 22 20.59 -9.03 -0.96
N CYS A 23 20.89 -9.47 0.27
CA CYS A 23 22.24 -9.94 0.66
C CYS A 23 22.66 -11.23 -0.07
N THR A 24 21.74 -11.99 -0.65
CA THR A 24 22.11 -13.18 -1.47
C THR A 24 22.47 -12.83 -2.91
N ILE A 25 22.23 -11.59 -3.35
CA ILE A 25 22.53 -11.13 -4.71
C ILE A 25 23.99 -10.68 -4.74
N LYS A 26 24.86 -11.49 -5.36
CA LYS A 26 26.32 -11.26 -5.38
C LYS A 26 26.69 -9.92 -6.03
N GLU A 27 25.96 -9.52 -7.07
CA GLU A 27 26.17 -8.28 -7.81
C GLU A 27 25.99 -7.02 -6.97
N LEU A 28 25.23 -7.10 -5.87
CA LEU A 28 25.01 -5.97 -4.97
C LEU A 28 26.15 -5.79 -3.97
N CYS A 29 27.03 -6.76 -3.80
CA CYS A 29 28.19 -6.72 -2.88
C CYS A 29 27.84 -6.22 -1.47
N LEU A 30 26.65 -6.55 -0.95
CA LEU A 30 26.21 -6.10 0.37
C LEU A 30 26.93 -6.90 1.46
N THR A 31 27.67 -6.20 2.32
CA THR A 31 28.38 -6.76 3.47
C THR A 31 27.93 -6.10 4.76
N PRO A 32 26.69 -6.37 5.24
CA PRO A 32 26.19 -5.71 6.43
C PRO A 32 26.95 -6.15 7.69
N SER A 33 27.15 -5.20 8.61
CA SER A 33 27.71 -5.51 9.93
C SER A 33 26.70 -6.28 10.81
N VAL A 34 27.20 -6.88 11.88
CA VAL A 34 26.34 -7.59 12.86
C VAL A 34 25.31 -6.64 13.48
N GLU A 35 25.70 -5.40 13.75
CA GLU A 35 24.84 -4.34 14.31
C GLU A 35 23.74 -3.96 13.31
N GLN A 36 24.06 -3.84 12.02
CA GLN A 36 23.07 -3.54 10.96
C GLN A 36 22.06 -4.69 10.82
N ILE A 37 22.54 -5.94 10.84
CA ILE A 37 21.66 -7.13 10.80
C ILE A 37 20.73 -7.12 12.02
N ARG A 38 21.26 -6.85 13.21
CA ARG A 38 20.49 -6.78 14.45
C ARG A 38 19.44 -5.67 14.39
N ALA A 39 19.83 -4.46 13.98
CA ALA A 39 18.92 -3.32 13.86
C ALA A 39 17.72 -3.62 12.93
N ILE A 40 17.95 -4.31 11.81
CA ILE A 40 16.87 -4.68 10.90
C ILE A 40 15.95 -5.75 11.51
N LYS A 41 16.50 -6.75 12.17
CA LYS A 41 15.72 -7.80 12.85
C LYS A 41 14.87 -7.26 13.99
N GLU A 42 15.36 -6.28 14.73
CA GLU A 42 14.68 -5.64 15.85
C GLU A 42 13.76 -4.49 15.41
N GLY A 43 13.74 -4.15 14.12
CA GLY A 43 12.94 -3.04 13.61
C GLY A 43 13.47 -1.65 13.98
N ILE A 44 14.73 -1.55 14.36
CA ILE A 44 15.41 -0.29 14.73
C ILE A 44 15.90 0.40 13.45
N PHE A 45 14.96 0.76 12.61
CA PHE A 45 15.19 1.55 11.39
C PHE A 45 14.01 2.47 11.09
N THR A 46 14.28 3.52 10.31
CA THR A 46 13.30 4.56 10.00
C THR A 46 12.49 4.21 8.78
N VAL A 47 11.17 4.44 8.88
CA VAL A 47 10.21 4.32 7.79
C VAL A 47 9.79 5.71 7.37
N SER A 48 10.00 6.06 6.10
CA SER A 48 9.66 7.38 5.54
C SER A 48 8.31 7.42 4.82
N ARG A 49 7.83 6.26 4.40
CA ARG A 49 6.53 6.08 3.73
C ARG A 49 6.01 4.68 3.97
N VAL A 50 4.69 4.60 4.21
CA VAL A 50 3.96 3.34 4.27
C VAL A 50 2.70 3.47 3.42
N ASP A 51 2.43 2.44 2.64
CA ASP A 51 1.19 2.28 1.89
C ASP A 51 0.40 1.11 2.51
N GLY A 52 -0.62 1.46 3.30
CA GLY A 52 -1.59 0.48 3.83
C GLY A 52 -2.73 0.29 2.84
N ASN A 53 -3.15 -0.92 2.58
CA ASN A 53 -4.22 -1.16 1.61
C ASN A 53 -5.18 -2.27 2.04
N GLU A 54 -6.41 -2.16 1.53
CA GLU A 54 -7.45 -3.15 1.62
C GLU A 54 -8.00 -3.41 0.22
N THR A 55 -8.38 -4.66 -0.05
CA THR A 55 -8.91 -5.06 -1.35
C THR A 55 -10.22 -5.81 -1.16
N TRP A 56 -11.28 -5.33 -1.79
CA TRP A 56 -12.58 -5.99 -1.84
C TRP A 56 -12.83 -6.58 -3.22
N LEU A 57 -13.31 -7.82 -3.24
CA LEU A 57 -13.75 -8.47 -4.46
C LEU A 57 -15.25 -8.23 -4.64
N LEU A 58 -15.60 -7.56 -5.72
CA LEU A 58 -16.98 -7.34 -6.13
C LEU A 58 -17.39 -8.36 -7.20
N ALA A 59 -18.65 -8.35 -7.61
CA ALA A 59 -19.11 -9.36 -8.57
C ALA A 59 -18.43 -9.24 -9.95
N ASN A 60 -18.17 -8.02 -10.39
CA ASN A 60 -17.56 -7.74 -11.69
C ASN A 60 -16.93 -6.34 -11.75
N ARG A 61 -16.27 -6.05 -12.88
CA ARG A 61 -15.65 -4.74 -13.15
C ARG A 61 -16.66 -3.59 -13.13
N PHE A 62 -17.86 -3.79 -13.60
CA PHE A 62 -18.87 -2.74 -13.62
C PHE A 62 -19.22 -2.28 -12.20
N GLU A 63 -19.39 -3.20 -11.27
CA GLU A 63 -19.61 -2.87 -9.86
C GLU A 63 -18.43 -2.12 -9.25
N VAL A 64 -17.17 -2.53 -9.55
CA VAL A 64 -15.96 -1.83 -9.09
C VAL A 64 -15.98 -0.37 -9.55
N LEU A 65 -16.22 -0.13 -10.83
CA LEU A 65 -16.23 1.23 -11.39
C LEU A 65 -17.41 2.05 -10.88
N SER A 66 -18.59 1.45 -10.72
CA SER A 66 -19.78 2.10 -10.16
C SER A 66 -19.56 2.51 -8.70
N TRP A 67 -18.92 1.64 -7.91
CA TRP A 67 -18.56 1.95 -6.54
C TRP A 67 -17.60 3.17 -6.45
N ILE A 68 -16.56 3.20 -7.29
CA ILE A 68 -15.60 4.31 -7.32
C ILE A 68 -16.29 5.63 -7.69
N ARG A 69 -17.18 5.63 -8.67
CA ARG A 69 -17.97 6.81 -9.07
C ARG A 69 -18.91 7.26 -7.96
N SER A 70 -19.59 6.32 -7.30
CA SER A 70 -20.43 6.63 -6.15
C SER A 70 -19.62 7.23 -5.00
N ALA A 71 -18.42 6.72 -4.75
CA ALA A 71 -17.52 7.25 -3.72
C ALA A 71 -17.09 8.69 -4.03
N GLU A 72 -16.80 9.03 -5.28
CA GLU A 72 -16.50 10.42 -5.68
C GLU A 72 -17.62 11.38 -5.28
N GLN A 73 -18.86 10.99 -5.52
CA GLN A 73 -20.01 11.85 -5.29
C GLN A 73 -20.42 11.94 -3.81
N LYS A 74 -20.30 10.83 -3.07
CA LYS A 74 -20.88 10.69 -1.73
C LYS A 74 -19.85 10.74 -0.60
N VAL A 75 -18.59 10.35 -0.84
CA VAL A 75 -17.60 10.26 0.22
C VAL A 75 -16.86 11.59 0.37
N ARG A 76 -16.96 12.15 1.58
CA ARG A 76 -16.20 13.33 2.01
C ARG A 76 -15.37 12.95 3.22
N LEU A 77 -14.06 13.12 3.10
CA LEU A 77 -13.17 12.88 4.24
C LEU A 77 -12.91 14.17 5.00
N LYS A 78 -12.94 14.10 6.33
CA LYS A 78 -12.61 15.22 7.22
C LYS A 78 -11.22 15.76 6.86
N HIS A 79 -11.12 17.07 6.70
CA HIS A 79 -9.89 17.78 6.31
C HIS A 79 -9.33 17.42 4.92
N ARG A 80 -10.06 16.64 4.08
CA ARG A 80 -9.65 16.29 2.71
C ARG A 80 -10.72 16.63 1.65
N GLY A 81 -11.95 16.85 2.10
CA GLY A 81 -13.06 17.19 1.22
C GLY A 81 -13.50 16.02 0.32
N THR A 82 -13.91 16.37 -0.88
CA THR A 82 -14.33 15.40 -1.91
C THR A 82 -13.16 14.75 -2.61
N GLY A 83 -13.37 13.53 -3.12
CA GLY A 83 -12.40 12.85 -3.97
C GLY A 83 -12.23 13.55 -5.32
N GLN A 84 -11.04 13.46 -5.88
CA GLN A 84 -10.70 13.98 -7.20
C GLN A 84 -10.03 12.91 -8.04
N PHE A 85 -10.49 12.72 -9.27
CA PHE A 85 -9.86 11.79 -10.19
C PHE A 85 -8.52 12.31 -10.73
N LYS A 86 -7.56 11.39 -10.85
CA LYS A 86 -6.41 11.51 -11.72
C LYS A 86 -6.25 10.22 -12.52
N GLY A 87 -6.58 10.28 -13.80
CA GLY A 87 -6.77 9.07 -14.60
C GLY A 87 -7.95 8.25 -14.04
N SER A 88 -7.78 6.94 -13.87
CA SER A 88 -8.79 6.03 -13.31
C SER A 88 -8.69 5.85 -11.78
N THR A 89 -7.92 6.68 -11.09
CA THR A 89 -7.75 6.61 -9.64
C THR A 89 -8.40 7.82 -8.96
N LEU A 90 -9.25 7.57 -8.00
CA LEU A 90 -9.88 8.58 -7.15
C LEU A 90 -8.97 8.86 -5.94
N TYR A 91 -8.69 10.13 -5.67
CA TYR A 91 -7.81 10.57 -4.58
C TYR A 91 -8.51 11.52 -3.63
N TRP A 92 -8.24 11.39 -2.34
CA TRP A 92 -8.53 12.39 -1.31
C TRP A 92 -7.21 12.89 -0.74
N GLY A 93 -6.98 14.21 -0.84
CA GLY A 93 -5.79 14.87 -0.31
C GLY A 93 -4.48 14.54 -1.02
N LYS A 94 -4.47 14.28 -2.33
CA LYS A 94 -3.29 13.88 -3.12
C LYS A 94 -2.08 14.80 -2.95
N GLY A 95 -2.27 16.12 -2.80
CA GLY A 95 -1.20 17.10 -2.58
C GLY A 95 -0.67 17.15 -1.14
N SER A 96 -1.26 16.40 -0.21
CA SER A 96 -0.87 16.43 1.19
C SER A 96 0.57 15.99 1.42
N LYS A 97 1.30 16.71 2.29
CA LYS A 97 2.62 16.33 2.79
C LYS A 97 2.56 15.29 3.91
N ARG A 98 1.38 14.97 4.42
CA ARG A 98 1.17 14.05 5.55
C ARG A 98 0.67 12.69 5.09
N TRP A 99 -0.53 12.63 4.52
CA TRP A 99 -1.14 11.42 4.01
C TRP A 99 -2.20 11.73 2.95
N PHE A 100 -2.52 10.76 2.14
CA PHE A 100 -3.64 10.81 1.22
C PHE A 100 -4.24 9.41 1.05
N LEU A 101 -5.52 9.37 0.69
CA LEU A 101 -6.23 8.15 0.35
C LEU A 101 -6.39 8.06 -1.17
N LYS A 102 -6.34 6.85 -1.71
CA LYS A 102 -6.69 6.57 -3.10
C LYS A 102 -7.58 5.33 -3.19
N CYS A 103 -8.47 5.35 -4.16
CA CYS A 103 -9.36 4.25 -4.49
C CYS A 103 -9.29 3.99 -5.99
N TYR A 104 -9.16 2.73 -6.39
CA TYR A 104 -9.00 2.38 -7.79
C TYR A 104 -9.37 0.93 -8.09
N SER A 105 -9.66 0.67 -9.37
CA SER A 105 -9.79 -0.68 -9.91
C SER A 105 -8.41 -1.28 -10.15
N LYS A 106 -8.17 -2.47 -9.59
CA LYS A 106 -6.91 -3.19 -9.81
C LYS A 106 -6.77 -3.63 -11.28
N GLY A 107 -7.88 -3.96 -11.95
CA GLY A 107 -7.90 -4.25 -13.38
C GLY A 107 -7.45 -3.06 -14.21
N GLU A 108 -7.99 -1.86 -13.93
CA GLU A 108 -7.56 -0.62 -14.61
C GLU A 108 -6.08 -0.32 -14.38
N GLU A 109 -5.55 -0.59 -13.17
CA GLU A 109 -4.14 -0.38 -12.85
C GLU A 109 -3.24 -1.32 -13.65
N ILE A 110 -3.54 -2.63 -13.65
CA ILE A 110 -2.74 -3.65 -14.35
C ILE A 110 -2.75 -3.42 -15.86
N ASN A 111 -3.90 -3.05 -16.42
CA ASN A 111 -4.08 -2.89 -17.86
C ASN A 111 -3.58 -1.55 -18.42
N ARG A 112 -3.05 -0.66 -17.59
CA ARG A 112 -2.41 0.57 -18.09
C ARG A 112 -1.16 0.24 -18.92
N LYS A 113 -0.95 1.00 -19.99
CA LYS A 113 0.21 0.86 -20.89
C LYS A 113 1.56 0.82 -20.17
N ASN A 114 1.69 1.53 -19.05
CA ASN A 114 2.91 1.61 -18.24
C ASN A 114 2.61 1.18 -16.78
N SER A 115 1.93 0.06 -16.59
CA SER A 115 1.53 -0.39 -15.25
C SER A 115 2.70 -0.83 -14.35
N GLY A 116 3.84 -1.17 -14.94
CA GLY A 116 4.95 -1.81 -14.23
C GLY A 116 4.62 -3.21 -13.71
N PHE A 117 3.42 -3.73 -13.99
CA PHE A 117 3.04 -5.09 -13.59
C PHE A 117 3.73 -6.10 -14.49
N PRO A 118 4.53 -7.05 -13.92
CA PRO A 118 5.31 -8.00 -14.71
C PRO A 118 4.44 -8.85 -15.63
N GLU A 119 4.84 -8.98 -16.90
CA GLU A 119 4.11 -9.77 -17.88
C GLU A 119 3.96 -11.25 -17.46
N ALA A 120 5.01 -11.82 -16.87
CA ALA A 120 4.99 -13.19 -16.35
C ALA A 120 3.91 -13.46 -15.27
N LEU A 121 3.38 -12.42 -14.63
CA LEU A 121 2.31 -12.51 -13.63
C LEU A 121 0.92 -12.24 -14.21
N ARG A 122 0.78 -11.92 -15.51
CA ARG A 122 -0.49 -11.67 -16.20
C ARG A 122 -1.19 -12.97 -16.60
N THR A 123 -1.40 -13.85 -15.63
CA THR A 123 -2.17 -15.07 -15.90
C THR A 123 -3.67 -14.74 -16.03
N PRO A 124 -4.47 -15.56 -16.76
CA PRO A 124 -5.91 -15.37 -16.85
C PRO A 124 -6.58 -15.23 -15.48
N GLN A 125 -6.18 -16.05 -14.52
CA GLN A 125 -6.71 -16.02 -13.16
C GLN A 125 -6.38 -14.69 -12.44
N MET A 126 -5.17 -14.17 -12.63
CA MET A 126 -4.77 -12.89 -12.06
C MET A 126 -5.55 -11.73 -12.68
N LEU A 127 -5.76 -11.76 -13.99
CA LEU A 127 -6.53 -10.73 -14.68
C LEU A 127 -8.00 -10.77 -14.26
N GLU A 128 -8.62 -11.94 -14.18
CA GLU A 128 -9.98 -12.11 -13.67
C GLU A 128 -10.14 -11.59 -12.23
N TYR A 129 -9.21 -11.96 -11.34
CA TYR A 129 -9.17 -11.42 -9.98
C TYR A 129 -9.09 -9.89 -9.98
N ALA A 130 -8.20 -9.32 -10.79
CA ALA A 130 -7.95 -7.89 -10.84
C ALA A 130 -9.18 -7.09 -11.36
N GLU A 131 -9.92 -7.62 -12.33
CA GLU A 131 -11.14 -6.99 -12.85
C GLU A 131 -12.24 -6.83 -11.78
N ARG A 132 -12.26 -7.70 -10.78
CA ARG A 132 -13.22 -7.69 -9.66
C ARG A 132 -12.69 -6.97 -8.42
N ALA A 133 -11.43 -6.58 -8.41
CA ALA A 133 -10.76 -6.04 -7.24
C ALA A 133 -10.85 -4.51 -7.16
N LEU A 134 -11.62 -4.05 -6.16
CA LEU A 134 -11.64 -2.67 -5.68
C LEU A 134 -10.55 -2.51 -4.63
N ARG A 135 -9.62 -1.58 -4.83
CA ARG A 135 -8.55 -1.33 -3.88
C ARG A 135 -8.63 0.07 -3.30
N VAL A 136 -8.59 0.13 -1.99
CA VAL A 136 -8.44 1.37 -1.23
C VAL A 136 -7.07 1.36 -0.56
N GLU A 137 -6.34 2.45 -0.68
CA GLU A 137 -4.98 2.53 -0.19
C GLU A 137 -4.72 3.89 0.45
N ILE A 138 -4.21 3.86 1.69
CA ILE A 138 -3.71 5.04 2.37
C ILE A 138 -2.20 5.11 2.23
N THR A 139 -1.69 6.26 1.79
CA THR A 139 -0.26 6.57 1.78
C THR A 139 0.04 7.50 2.94
N MET A 140 0.84 7.02 3.89
CA MET A 140 1.38 7.83 5.00
C MET A 140 2.80 8.26 4.66
N LYS A 141 3.11 9.54 4.91
CA LYS A 141 4.42 10.14 4.66
C LYS A 141 5.14 10.48 5.96
N SER A 142 6.44 10.76 5.88
CA SER A 142 7.33 10.98 7.02
C SER A 142 6.76 11.87 8.12
N ASN A 143 6.10 13.00 7.76
CA ASN A 143 5.57 13.94 8.74
C ASN A 143 4.46 13.29 9.60
N ALA A 144 3.52 12.61 8.95
CA ALA A 144 2.46 11.92 9.67
C ALA A 144 2.99 10.73 10.48
N LEU A 145 3.94 9.99 9.92
CA LEU A 145 4.57 8.86 10.61
C LEU A 145 5.30 9.30 11.88
N ARG A 146 6.02 10.43 11.84
CA ARG A 146 6.68 10.99 13.02
C ARG A 146 5.70 11.46 14.09
N GLU A 147 4.66 12.17 13.70
CA GLU A 147 3.62 12.65 14.63
C GLU A 147 2.88 11.51 15.35
N MET A 148 2.78 10.36 14.70
CA MET A 148 2.14 9.16 15.24
C MET A 148 3.14 8.18 15.89
N GLU A 149 4.43 8.54 15.95
CA GLU A 149 5.52 7.68 16.42
C GLU A 149 5.69 6.37 15.61
N LEU A 150 5.12 6.34 14.39
CA LEU A 150 5.18 5.20 13.47
C LEU A 150 6.34 5.26 12.47
N HIS A 151 7.27 6.19 12.65
CA HIS A 151 8.47 6.28 11.81
C HIS A 151 9.56 5.26 12.19
N ILE A 152 9.43 4.57 13.32
CA ILE A 152 10.27 3.44 13.70
C ILE A 152 9.55 2.13 13.40
N ALA A 153 10.21 1.23 12.67
CA ALA A 153 9.55 0.01 12.17
C ALA A 153 9.06 -0.91 13.30
N ALA A 154 9.78 -0.98 14.43
CA ALA A 154 9.37 -1.77 15.59
C ALA A 154 8.00 -1.34 16.20
N ASN A 155 7.56 -0.10 15.94
CA ASN A 155 6.27 0.40 16.44
C ASN A 155 5.07 -0.07 15.59
N TRP A 156 5.32 -0.77 14.49
CA TRP A 156 4.29 -1.32 13.64
C TRP A 156 3.85 -2.70 14.13
N THR A 157 2.57 -2.81 14.49
CA THR A 157 1.91 -4.08 14.80
C THR A 157 0.80 -4.34 13.77
N PRO A 158 0.28 -5.56 13.67
CA PRO A 158 -0.90 -5.86 12.86
C PRO A 158 -2.10 -4.96 13.19
N GLU A 159 -2.30 -4.67 14.47
CA GLU A 159 -3.37 -3.78 14.97
C GLU A 159 -3.16 -2.34 14.52
N THR A 160 -1.92 -1.84 14.58
CA THR A 160 -1.56 -0.48 14.10
C THR A 160 -1.84 -0.34 12.62
N ALA A 161 -1.46 -1.32 11.81
CA ALA A 161 -1.71 -1.32 10.37
C ALA A 161 -3.21 -1.31 10.05
N LYS A 162 -4.01 -2.12 10.75
CA LYS A 162 -5.47 -2.18 10.61
C LYS A 162 -6.14 -0.88 11.05
N MET A 163 -5.75 -0.34 12.20
CA MET A 163 -6.32 0.89 12.75
C MET A 163 -6.03 2.11 11.89
N LEU A 164 -4.86 2.15 11.24
CA LEU A 164 -4.50 3.25 10.34
C LEU A 164 -5.50 3.39 9.18
N LEU A 165 -5.84 2.29 8.52
CA LEU A 165 -6.80 2.30 7.42
C LEU A 165 -8.21 2.61 7.92
N LEU A 166 -8.67 1.95 8.98
CA LEU A 166 -10.01 2.16 9.54
C LEU A 166 -10.22 3.61 10.00
N ASN A 167 -9.25 4.22 10.68
CA ASN A 167 -9.36 5.59 11.15
C ASN A 167 -9.34 6.60 10.00
N SER A 168 -8.63 6.31 8.91
CA SER A 168 -8.65 7.17 7.72
C SER A 168 -10.00 7.16 6.99
N LEU A 169 -10.78 6.09 7.13
CA LEU A 169 -12.10 5.94 6.52
C LEU A 169 -13.24 6.47 7.40
N LYS A 170 -13.04 6.52 8.71
CA LYS A 170 -14.05 7.02 9.67
C LYS A 170 -14.12 8.54 9.76
N GLY A 171 -13.18 9.25 9.10
CA GLY A 171 -13.03 10.72 8.89
C GLY A 171 -13.78 11.68 9.68
#